data_3d7ca2befcfdaa6ccf8198019ea1e59f
#
_entry.id   3d7ca2befcfdaa6ccf8198019ea1e59f
#
_cell.length_a   1.000
_cell.length_b   1.000
_cell.length_c   1.000
_cell.angle_alpha   90.00
_cell.angle_beta   90.00
_cell.angle_gamma   90.00
#
_symmetry.space_group_name_H-M   'P 1'
#
loop_
_entity.id
_entity.type
_entity.pdbx_description
1 polymer ?
#
loop_
_entity_poly.entity_id
_entity_poly.type
_entity_poly.pdbx_seq_one_letter_code
_entity_poly.pdbx_strand_id
1 'polypeptide(L)'
;MDYNNASPWQGREKHHRAAIDAALKAGVKHIVYTSLAFANPSKAGVMTAHIRTEKHLKDLEKEGKVSITIIREGLYNESWPLYFGYYFGLKEETRKEVLVAGDGRVSWTSIPDMAFATAKILSAREGEWIGKTFYLSQKKTWSLEDIARLVSKAKDNEIKLKVVGRKEYEDFYVTEKGMERPSVEWWSSSYDALKDGECAIDDPTLETILKEAGRKPKSLDDTIMEMLR
;
A
#
# COMPACT_ATOMS: atom_id res chain seq x y z
N MET A 1 9.23 9.82 15.33
CA MET A 1 10.06 8.91 14.49
C MET A 1 11.28 9.71 14.08
N ASP A 2 12.44 9.23 14.44
CA ASP A 2 13.67 9.97 14.12
C ASP A 2 14.08 9.61 12.68
N TYR A 3 13.67 10.45 11.74
CA TYR A 3 13.99 10.28 10.31
C TYR A 3 15.42 10.73 9.96
N ASN A 4 16.17 11.24 10.94
CA ASN A 4 17.37 12.03 10.69
C ASN A 4 18.69 11.26 10.55
N ASN A 5 18.74 9.93 10.73
CA ASN A 5 20.03 9.19 10.69
C ASN A 5 20.02 7.79 10.06
N ALA A 6 18.93 7.36 9.43
CA ALA A 6 18.92 6.12 8.64
C ALA A 6 18.06 6.37 7.40
N SER A 7 18.44 5.78 6.25
CA SER A 7 17.52 5.78 5.13
C SER A 7 16.13 5.31 5.62
N PRO A 8 15.01 5.90 5.18
CA PRO A 8 13.67 5.61 5.72
C PRO A 8 13.34 4.11 5.83
N TRP A 9 13.92 3.30 4.95
CA TRP A 9 13.77 1.85 4.95
C TRP A 9 14.57 1.11 6.01
N GLN A 10 15.77 1.56 6.39
CA GLN A 10 16.55 0.91 7.44
C GLN A 10 15.91 1.06 8.82
N GLY A 11 15.30 2.22 9.09
CA GLY A 11 14.56 2.46 10.32
C GLY A 11 13.38 1.50 10.48
N ARG A 12 12.56 1.32 9.44
CA ARG A 12 11.40 0.42 9.45
C ARG A 12 11.81 -1.03 9.68
N GLU A 13 12.80 -1.55 8.95
CA GLU A 13 13.28 -2.93 9.11
C GLU A 13 13.78 -3.18 10.54
N LYS A 14 14.53 -2.25 11.11
CA LYS A 14 15.02 -2.34 12.49
C LYS A 14 13.85 -2.47 13.49
N HIS A 15 12.80 -1.67 13.31
CA HIS A 15 11.63 -1.74 14.17
C HIS A 15 10.86 -3.05 14.00
N HIS A 16 10.69 -3.54 12.75
CA HIS A 16 10.06 -4.84 12.50
C HIS A 16 10.81 -5.96 13.21
N ARG A 17 12.16 -6.00 13.08
CA ARG A 17 12.98 -7.02 13.74
C ARG A 17 12.88 -6.94 15.26
N ALA A 18 12.96 -5.74 15.82
CA ALA A 18 12.84 -5.56 17.28
C ALA A 18 11.48 -6.05 17.81
N ALA A 19 10.39 -5.80 17.08
CA ALA A 19 9.06 -6.29 17.44
C ALA A 19 8.97 -7.83 17.36
N ILE A 20 9.51 -8.44 16.30
CA ILE A 20 9.56 -9.89 16.10
C ILE A 20 10.38 -10.54 17.23
N ASP A 21 11.57 -10.00 17.52
CA ASP A 21 12.44 -10.52 18.58
C ASP A 21 11.75 -10.44 19.96
N ALA A 22 11.04 -9.34 20.24
CA ALA A 22 10.27 -9.19 21.47
C ALA A 22 9.13 -10.22 21.55
N ALA A 23 8.41 -10.44 20.46
CA ALA A 23 7.35 -11.45 20.38
C ALA A 23 7.89 -12.88 20.65
N LEU A 24 9.03 -13.24 20.04
CA LEU A 24 9.68 -14.52 20.27
C LEU A 24 10.12 -14.70 21.74
N LYS A 25 10.74 -13.65 22.33
CA LYS A 25 11.11 -13.67 23.76
C LYS A 25 9.91 -13.80 24.67
N ALA A 26 8.77 -13.24 24.32
CA ALA A 26 7.51 -13.37 25.04
C ALA A 26 6.82 -14.74 24.84
N GLY A 27 7.39 -15.63 24.03
CA GLY A 27 6.86 -16.97 23.78
C GLY A 27 5.71 -17.02 22.78
N VAL A 28 5.52 -15.98 21.96
CA VAL A 28 4.52 -15.97 20.88
C VAL A 28 4.79 -17.13 19.91
N LYS A 29 3.75 -17.89 19.58
CA LYS A 29 3.83 -19.09 18.73
C LYS A 29 3.38 -18.84 17.29
N HIS A 30 2.60 -17.79 17.06
CA HIS A 30 2.12 -17.44 15.73
C HIS A 30 2.19 -15.93 15.54
N ILE A 31 2.84 -15.48 14.47
CA ILE A 31 2.94 -14.07 14.08
C ILE A 31 2.13 -13.87 12.80
N VAL A 32 1.17 -12.98 12.84
CA VAL A 32 0.48 -12.46 11.66
C VAL A 32 1.14 -11.14 11.28
N TYR A 33 1.71 -11.07 10.08
CA TYR A 33 2.43 -9.91 9.58
C TYR A 33 1.68 -9.25 8.43
N THR A 34 1.39 -7.97 8.55
CA THR A 34 0.84 -7.16 7.46
C THR A 34 1.97 -6.59 6.60
N SER A 35 1.98 -6.99 5.34
CA SER A 35 2.86 -6.53 4.27
C SER A 35 2.06 -5.70 3.26
N LEU A 36 2.58 -5.42 2.09
CA LEU A 36 1.90 -4.64 1.05
C LEU A 36 1.69 -5.44 -0.23
N ALA A 37 0.62 -5.09 -0.96
CA ALA A 37 0.24 -5.71 -2.21
C ALA A 37 0.97 -5.12 -3.42
N PHE A 38 2.28 -5.36 -3.47
CA PHE A 38 3.12 -5.20 -4.65
C PHE A 38 3.70 -6.56 -5.04
N ALA A 39 4.36 -6.64 -6.18
CA ALA A 39 5.12 -7.84 -6.54
C ALA A 39 6.23 -8.13 -5.51
N ASN A 40 6.71 -9.37 -5.51
CA ASN A 40 7.86 -9.77 -4.71
C ASN A 40 8.79 -10.65 -5.57
N PRO A 41 9.94 -10.13 -6.04
CA PRO A 41 10.52 -8.83 -5.72
C PRO A 41 9.76 -7.64 -6.31
N SER A 42 10.00 -6.43 -5.78
CA SER A 42 9.34 -5.19 -6.20
C SER A 42 10.34 -4.08 -6.46
N LYS A 43 10.03 -3.20 -7.44
CA LYS A 43 10.77 -1.96 -7.69
C LYS A 43 10.44 -0.85 -6.70
N ALA A 44 9.30 -0.93 -6.01
CA ALA A 44 8.88 0.08 -5.05
C ALA A 44 9.77 0.09 -3.81
N GLY A 45 10.40 1.22 -3.50
CA GLY A 45 11.23 1.40 -2.31
C GLY A 45 10.46 1.13 -1.00
N VAL A 46 9.15 1.37 -0.99
CA VAL A 46 8.27 1.04 0.13
C VAL A 46 8.26 -0.45 0.47
N MET A 47 8.50 -1.32 -0.52
CA MET A 47 8.52 -2.77 -0.34
C MET A 47 9.82 -3.31 0.28
N THR A 48 10.93 -2.57 0.23
CA THR A 48 12.25 -3.08 0.65
C THR A 48 12.23 -3.63 2.09
N ALA A 49 11.68 -2.89 3.03
CA ALA A 49 11.57 -3.34 4.42
C ALA A 49 10.62 -4.53 4.58
N HIS A 50 9.51 -4.56 3.83
CA HIS A 50 8.54 -5.66 3.87
C HIS A 50 9.14 -6.94 3.32
N ILE A 51 9.80 -6.92 2.16
CA ILE A 51 10.44 -8.09 1.55
C ILE A 51 11.48 -8.71 2.49
N ARG A 52 12.31 -7.87 3.12
CA ARG A 52 13.31 -8.34 4.09
C ARG A 52 12.69 -8.89 5.37
N THR A 53 11.59 -8.29 5.83
CA THR A 53 10.85 -8.80 6.99
C THR A 53 10.14 -10.11 6.68
N GLU A 54 9.48 -10.23 5.52
CA GLU A 54 8.87 -11.48 5.08
C GLU A 54 9.92 -12.61 5.01
N LYS A 55 11.11 -12.30 4.44
CA LYS A 55 12.21 -13.28 4.39
C LYS A 55 12.65 -13.71 5.79
N HIS A 56 12.85 -12.76 6.70
CA HIS A 56 13.25 -13.04 8.07
C HIS A 56 12.22 -13.92 8.80
N LEU A 57 10.94 -13.61 8.67
CA LEU A 57 9.86 -14.41 9.25
C LEU A 57 9.83 -15.84 8.69
N LYS A 58 9.99 -15.99 7.37
CA LYS A 58 10.06 -17.31 6.72
C LYS A 58 11.28 -18.12 7.16
N ASP A 59 12.41 -17.46 7.41
CA ASP A 59 13.61 -18.13 7.93
C ASP A 59 13.35 -18.63 9.38
N LEU A 60 12.72 -17.82 10.24
CA LEU A 60 12.34 -18.22 11.59
C LEU A 60 11.32 -19.37 11.61
N GLU A 61 10.36 -19.38 10.67
CA GLU A 61 9.40 -20.49 10.52
C GLU A 61 10.09 -21.79 10.12
N LYS A 62 11.03 -21.74 9.16
CA LYS A 62 11.83 -22.90 8.74
C LYS A 62 12.69 -23.47 9.90
N GLU A 63 13.15 -22.61 10.80
CA GLU A 63 13.88 -22.99 12.00
C GLU A 63 12.96 -23.53 13.11
N GLY A 64 11.65 -23.58 12.88
CA GLY A 64 10.68 -24.08 13.87
C GLY A 64 10.48 -23.15 15.08
N LYS A 65 10.89 -21.87 14.99
CA LYS A 65 10.82 -20.91 16.09
C LYS A 65 9.44 -20.31 16.27
N VAL A 66 8.69 -20.14 15.17
CA VAL A 66 7.37 -19.51 15.16
C VAL A 66 6.63 -19.92 13.90
N SER A 67 5.30 -20.00 13.96
CA SER A 67 4.44 -20.11 12.80
C SER A 67 4.10 -18.72 12.28
N ILE A 68 3.90 -18.55 10.97
CA ILE A 68 3.60 -17.26 10.39
C ILE A 68 2.36 -17.25 9.50
N THR A 69 1.75 -16.08 9.38
CA THR A 69 0.79 -15.75 8.32
C THR A 69 1.20 -14.38 7.75
N ILE A 70 1.29 -14.26 6.44
CA ILE A 70 1.64 -13.02 5.78
C ILE A 70 0.42 -12.51 5.00
N ILE A 71 -0.08 -11.34 5.39
CA ILE A 71 -1.18 -10.64 4.74
C ILE A 71 -0.57 -9.49 3.92
N ARG A 72 -0.66 -9.54 2.60
CA ARG A 72 -0.27 -8.43 1.73
C ARG A 72 -1.47 -7.54 1.47
N GLU A 73 -1.49 -6.40 2.15
CA GLU A 73 -2.60 -5.45 2.09
C GLU A 73 -2.57 -4.65 0.80
N GLY A 74 -3.73 -4.54 0.12
CA GLY A 74 -3.93 -3.71 -1.07
C GLY A 74 -3.64 -2.24 -0.79
N LEU A 75 -3.32 -1.48 -1.84
CA LEU A 75 -3.21 -0.03 -1.73
C LEU A 75 -4.56 0.54 -1.32
N TYR A 76 -4.56 1.39 -0.29
CA TYR A 76 -5.80 1.90 0.28
C TYR A 76 -6.52 2.85 -0.67
N ASN A 77 -7.81 2.65 -0.86
CA ASN A 77 -8.66 3.62 -1.57
C ASN A 77 -8.39 5.03 -1.06
N GLU A 78 -8.31 5.19 0.25
CA GLU A 78 -8.13 6.46 0.97
C GLU A 78 -6.75 7.10 0.73
N SER A 79 -5.81 6.36 0.15
CA SER A 79 -4.44 6.82 -0.12
C SER A 79 -4.23 7.36 -1.54
N TRP A 80 -5.26 7.40 -2.39
CA TRP A 80 -5.13 7.97 -3.74
C TRP A 80 -4.52 9.38 -3.76
N PRO A 81 -4.78 10.27 -2.77
CA PRO A 81 -4.22 11.62 -2.77
C PRO A 81 -2.69 11.65 -2.75
N LEU A 82 -2.05 10.62 -2.22
CA LEU A 82 -0.58 10.54 -2.18
C LEU A 82 0.03 10.51 -3.59
N TYR A 83 -0.61 9.80 -4.53
CA TYR A 83 -0.16 9.78 -5.93
C TYR A 83 -0.45 11.07 -6.68
N PHE A 84 -1.36 11.90 -6.16
CA PHE A 84 -1.69 13.22 -6.70
C PHE A 84 -0.90 14.35 -6.03
N GLY A 85 -0.02 14.02 -5.08
CA GLY A 85 0.71 15.03 -4.31
C GLY A 85 -0.20 15.91 -3.44
N TYR A 86 -1.38 15.41 -3.07
CA TYR A 86 -2.35 16.11 -2.23
C TYR A 86 -2.14 15.72 -0.75
N TYR A 87 -0.94 15.94 -0.26
CA TYR A 87 -0.59 15.55 1.10
C TYR A 87 -1.35 16.32 2.19
N PHE A 88 -1.78 17.55 1.84
CA PHE A 88 -2.50 18.43 2.75
C PHE A 88 -3.57 19.19 1.96
N GLY A 89 -4.78 19.31 2.51
CA GLY A 89 -5.80 20.20 1.97
C GLY A 89 -6.53 19.68 0.72
N LEU A 90 -6.99 18.45 0.70
CA LEU A 90 -7.77 17.86 -0.40
C LEU A 90 -8.94 18.75 -0.89
N LYS A 91 -9.63 19.41 0.04
CA LYS A 91 -10.81 20.24 -0.26
C LYS A 91 -10.43 21.57 -0.88
N GLU A 92 -9.31 22.13 -0.46
CA GLU A 92 -8.79 23.41 -0.95
C GLU A 92 -7.92 23.27 -2.21
N GLU A 93 -7.66 22.05 -2.65
CA GLU A 93 -6.81 21.80 -3.82
C GLU A 93 -7.48 22.28 -5.11
N THR A 94 -6.85 23.25 -5.78
CA THR A 94 -7.37 23.93 -6.98
C THR A 94 -6.58 23.61 -8.24
N ARG A 95 -5.51 22.83 -8.16
CA ARG A 95 -4.69 22.48 -9.34
C ARG A 95 -5.52 21.77 -10.39
N LYS A 96 -5.32 22.15 -11.63
CA LYS A 96 -5.92 21.51 -12.82
C LYS A 96 -4.99 20.50 -13.47
N GLU A 97 -3.72 20.52 -13.11
CA GLU A 97 -2.70 19.61 -13.61
C GLU A 97 -1.93 19.00 -12.44
N VAL A 98 -1.74 17.68 -12.47
CA VAL A 98 -1.01 16.91 -11.48
C VAL A 98 0.15 16.21 -12.16
N LEU A 99 1.36 16.46 -11.66
CA LEU A 99 2.58 15.81 -12.13
C LEU A 99 2.70 14.41 -11.52
N VAL A 100 2.89 13.38 -12.36
CA VAL A 100 3.10 12.00 -11.94
C VAL A 100 4.28 11.38 -12.70
N ALA A 101 5.02 10.48 -12.06
CA ALA A 101 6.19 9.84 -12.69
C ALA A 101 5.83 8.57 -13.48
N GLY A 102 4.56 8.26 -13.60
CA GLY A 102 4.05 7.11 -14.33
C GLY A 102 2.61 6.79 -13.96
N ASP A 103 2.04 5.84 -14.67
CA ASP A 103 0.70 5.29 -14.40
C ASP A 103 0.71 3.78 -14.60
N GLY A 104 -0.30 3.10 -14.05
CA GLY A 104 -0.51 1.67 -14.15
C GLY A 104 -1.76 1.23 -13.42
N ARG A 105 -2.11 -0.05 -13.58
CA ARG A 105 -3.29 -0.63 -12.94
C ARG A 105 -3.00 -0.98 -11.48
N VAL A 106 -3.87 -0.52 -10.58
CA VAL A 106 -3.77 -0.74 -9.14
C VAL A 106 -5.07 -1.33 -8.60
N SER A 107 -4.96 -2.37 -7.83
CA SER A 107 -6.04 -3.02 -7.09
C SER A 107 -6.30 -2.24 -5.78
N TRP A 108 -6.98 -1.10 -5.89
CA TRP A 108 -7.32 -0.26 -4.74
C TRP A 108 -8.31 -0.95 -3.82
N THR A 109 -8.12 -0.80 -2.51
CA THR A 109 -8.89 -1.54 -1.51
C THR A 109 -9.25 -0.63 -0.34
N SER A 110 -10.52 -0.60 0.07
CA SER A 110 -10.94 0.26 1.18
C SER A 110 -10.39 -0.23 2.51
N ILE A 111 -9.98 0.71 3.38
CA ILE A 111 -9.52 0.41 4.74
C ILE A 111 -10.58 -0.37 5.53
N PRO A 112 -11.89 0.00 5.51
CA PRO A 112 -12.92 -0.76 6.22
C PRO A 112 -13.05 -2.22 5.78
N ASP A 113 -12.94 -2.53 4.49
CA ASP A 113 -13.02 -3.90 4.00
C ASP A 113 -11.80 -4.71 4.41
N MET A 114 -10.63 -4.11 4.32
CA MET A 114 -9.38 -4.73 4.74
C MET A 114 -9.36 -5.01 6.24
N ALA A 115 -9.78 -4.04 7.05
CA ALA A 115 -9.89 -4.19 8.50
C ALA A 115 -10.86 -5.31 8.87
N PHE A 116 -12.03 -5.38 8.19
CA PHE A 116 -12.99 -6.46 8.40
C PHE A 116 -12.39 -7.83 8.06
N ALA A 117 -11.75 -7.97 6.90
CA ALA A 117 -11.14 -9.23 6.47
C ALA A 117 -10.00 -9.64 7.41
N THR A 118 -9.14 -8.71 7.82
CA THR A 118 -8.07 -8.95 8.79
C THR A 118 -8.64 -9.43 10.14
N ALA A 119 -9.71 -8.80 10.63
CA ALA A 119 -10.38 -9.23 11.86
C ALA A 119 -10.94 -10.66 11.75
N LYS A 120 -11.52 -11.02 10.59
CA LYS A 120 -11.98 -12.39 10.32
C LYS A 120 -10.83 -13.40 10.34
N ILE A 121 -9.69 -13.07 9.75
CA ILE A 121 -8.50 -13.92 9.74
C ILE A 121 -7.96 -14.10 11.16
N LEU A 122 -7.87 -13.02 11.95
CA LEU A 122 -7.38 -13.08 13.33
C LEU A 122 -8.32 -13.84 14.28
N SER A 123 -9.63 -13.87 13.97
CA SER A 123 -10.64 -14.61 14.76
C SER A 123 -10.97 -16.00 14.21
N ALA A 124 -10.28 -16.44 13.17
CA ALA A 124 -10.47 -17.76 12.58
C ALA A 124 -10.01 -18.89 13.53
N ARG A 125 -10.33 -20.14 13.19
CA ARG A 125 -9.88 -21.30 13.97
C ARG A 125 -8.36 -21.32 14.03
N GLU A 126 -7.84 -21.75 15.18
CA GLU A 126 -6.41 -21.94 15.34
C GLU A 126 -5.84 -22.81 14.21
N GLY A 127 -4.76 -22.34 13.58
CA GLY A 127 -4.09 -23.05 12.50
C GLY A 127 -4.63 -22.80 11.09
N GLU A 128 -5.82 -22.24 10.93
CA GLU A 128 -6.47 -22.07 9.61
C GLU A 128 -5.62 -21.28 8.62
N TRP A 129 -4.91 -20.25 9.10
CA TRP A 129 -4.10 -19.35 8.28
C TRP A 129 -2.59 -19.53 8.43
N ILE A 130 -2.14 -20.47 9.26
CA ILE A 130 -0.72 -20.75 9.48
C ILE A 130 -0.04 -21.17 8.16
N GLY A 131 1.16 -20.65 7.92
CA GLY A 131 1.98 -20.93 6.74
C GLY A 131 1.48 -20.26 5.44
N LYS A 132 0.38 -19.49 5.50
CA LYS A 132 -0.19 -18.87 4.31
C LYS A 132 0.39 -17.48 4.06
N THR A 133 0.56 -17.16 2.77
CA THR A 133 0.83 -15.81 2.25
C THR A 133 -0.21 -15.53 1.19
N PHE A 134 -0.96 -14.44 1.31
CA PHE A 134 -2.03 -14.07 0.40
C PHE A 134 -2.23 -12.56 0.38
N TYR A 135 -3.05 -12.09 -0.56
CA TYR A 135 -3.36 -10.68 -0.70
C TYR A 135 -4.78 -10.38 -0.20
N LEU A 136 -4.93 -9.31 0.58
CA LEU A 136 -6.21 -8.68 0.84
C LEU A 136 -6.32 -7.46 -0.08
N SER A 137 -6.76 -7.69 -1.30
CA SER A 137 -6.87 -6.67 -2.33
C SER A 137 -8.08 -6.95 -3.22
N GLN A 138 -8.74 -5.90 -3.69
CA GLN A 138 -9.80 -6.06 -4.69
C GLN A 138 -9.18 -6.48 -6.03
N LYS A 139 -9.91 -7.30 -6.80
CA LYS A 139 -9.48 -7.68 -8.15
C LYS A 139 -9.71 -6.56 -9.18
N LYS A 140 -10.71 -5.70 -8.94
CA LYS A 140 -10.96 -4.56 -9.81
C LYS A 140 -9.83 -3.55 -9.71
N THR A 141 -9.26 -3.20 -10.85
CA THR A 141 -8.13 -2.27 -10.93
C THR A 141 -8.55 -0.91 -11.50
N TRP A 142 -7.85 0.15 -11.06
CA TRP A 142 -7.99 1.52 -11.55
C TRP A 142 -6.60 2.11 -11.78
N SER A 143 -6.45 2.90 -12.87
CA SER A 143 -5.25 3.68 -13.12
C SER A 143 -5.33 5.04 -12.42
N LEU A 144 -4.22 5.77 -12.36
CA LEU A 144 -4.24 7.16 -11.87
C LEU A 144 -5.06 8.05 -12.82
N GLU A 145 -5.07 7.76 -14.11
CA GLU A 145 -5.92 8.44 -15.09
C GLU A 145 -7.42 8.20 -14.81
N ASP A 146 -7.81 6.97 -14.42
CA ASP A 146 -9.17 6.68 -13.98
C ASP A 146 -9.52 7.51 -12.74
N ILE A 147 -8.60 7.61 -11.76
CA ILE A 147 -8.78 8.43 -10.56
C ILE A 147 -8.93 9.92 -10.93
N ALA A 148 -8.10 10.44 -11.84
CA ALA A 148 -8.21 11.83 -12.28
C ALA A 148 -9.59 12.14 -12.85
N ARG A 149 -10.19 11.23 -13.65
CA ARG A 149 -11.55 11.35 -14.14
C ARG A 149 -12.60 11.36 -13.03
N LEU A 150 -12.45 10.48 -12.02
CA LEU A 150 -13.36 10.44 -10.87
C LEU A 150 -13.28 11.72 -10.03
N VAL A 151 -12.07 12.20 -9.75
CA VAL A 151 -11.85 13.46 -9.02
C VAL A 151 -12.38 14.64 -9.78
N SER A 152 -12.15 14.71 -11.12
CA SER A 152 -12.70 15.77 -11.99
C SER A 152 -14.22 15.81 -11.90
N LYS A 153 -14.88 14.65 -11.97
CA LYS A 153 -16.33 14.54 -11.83
C LYS A 153 -16.82 14.99 -10.44
N ALA A 154 -16.10 14.58 -9.38
CA ALA A 154 -16.49 14.90 -8.01
C ALA A 154 -16.35 16.39 -7.68
N LYS A 155 -15.34 17.07 -8.26
CA LYS A 155 -15.06 18.49 -8.03
C LYS A 155 -15.70 19.44 -9.06
N ASP A 156 -16.37 18.91 -10.08
CA ASP A 156 -16.84 19.67 -11.25
C ASP A 156 -15.72 20.56 -11.85
N ASN A 157 -14.52 20.02 -11.88
CA ASN A 157 -13.32 20.71 -12.34
C ASN A 157 -12.36 19.71 -13.00
N GLU A 158 -11.97 19.97 -14.25
CA GLU A 158 -11.08 19.07 -14.99
C GLU A 158 -9.70 18.98 -14.33
N ILE A 159 -9.28 17.77 -13.97
CA ILE A 159 -7.95 17.45 -13.46
C ILE A 159 -7.24 16.61 -14.52
N LYS A 160 -6.10 17.07 -14.98
CA LYS A 160 -5.26 16.37 -15.98
C LYS A 160 -4.00 15.81 -15.32
N LEU A 161 -3.62 14.60 -15.70
CA LEU A 161 -2.32 14.08 -15.34
C LEU A 161 -1.26 14.52 -16.36
N LYS A 162 -0.16 15.05 -15.87
CA LYS A 162 1.06 15.27 -16.64
C LYS A 162 2.07 14.18 -16.30
N VAL A 163 2.18 13.18 -17.16
CA VAL A 163 3.15 12.08 -16.96
C VAL A 163 4.52 12.57 -17.42
N VAL A 164 5.50 12.53 -16.52
CA VAL A 164 6.90 12.94 -16.78
C VAL A 164 7.88 11.83 -16.45
N GLY A 165 9.16 12.04 -16.78
CA GLY A 165 10.23 11.16 -16.33
C GLY A 165 10.40 11.22 -14.80
N ARG A 166 10.83 10.11 -14.19
CA ARG A 166 10.99 10.03 -12.73
C ARG A 166 11.91 11.13 -12.19
N LYS A 167 13.02 11.43 -12.89
CA LYS A 167 13.93 12.49 -12.48
C LYS A 167 13.27 13.88 -12.49
N GLU A 168 12.45 14.19 -13.52
CA GLU A 168 11.72 15.46 -13.60
C GLU A 168 10.69 15.60 -12.46
N TYR A 169 10.00 14.50 -12.13
CA TYR A 169 9.10 14.41 -10.98
C TYR A 169 9.85 14.69 -9.66
N GLU A 170 10.98 14.01 -9.44
CA GLU A 170 11.79 14.16 -8.24
C GLU A 170 12.33 15.58 -8.08
N ASP A 171 12.87 16.16 -9.14
CA ASP A 171 13.40 17.51 -9.14
C ASP A 171 12.28 18.54 -8.83
N PHE A 172 11.09 18.39 -9.43
CA PHE A 172 9.94 19.26 -9.15
C PHE A 172 9.55 19.23 -7.66
N TYR A 173 9.40 18.05 -7.07
CA TYR A 173 8.98 17.96 -5.66
C TYR A 173 10.07 18.41 -4.68
N VAL A 174 11.33 18.29 -5.04
CA VAL A 174 12.45 18.79 -4.23
C VAL A 174 12.58 20.32 -4.35
N THR A 175 12.61 20.87 -5.59
CA THR A 175 12.90 22.28 -5.81
C THR A 175 11.69 23.18 -5.60
N GLU A 176 10.51 22.77 -6.14
CA GLU A 176 9.30 23.60 -6.10
C GLU A 176 8.44 23.35 -4.86
N LYS A 177 8.53 22.17 -4.26
CA LYS A 177 7.72 21.81 -3.08
C LYS A 177 8.56 21.70 -1.79
N GLY A 178 9.88 21.84 -1.87
CA GLY A 178 10.77 21.82 -0.72
C GLY A 178 10.82 20.47 0.00
N MET A 179 10.49 19.37 -0.68
CA MET A 179 10.50 18.03 -0.09
C MET A 179 11.92 17.47 -0.02
N GLU A 180 12.19 16.66 1.01
CA GLU A 180 13.49 15.98 1.13
C GLU A 180 13.72 14.97 0.00
N ARG A 181 14.85 15.10 -0.70
CA ARG A 181 15.18 14.23 -1.85
C ARG A 181 15.10 12.73 -1.56
N PRO A 182 15.67 12.20 -0.46
CA PRO A 182 15.56 10.77 -0.17
C PRO A 182 14.12 10.27 -0.02
N SER A 183 13.23 11.10 0.52
CA SER A 183 11.80 10.78 0.66
C SER A 183 11.09 10.75 -0.69
N VAL A 184 11.41 11.73 -1.56
CA VAL A 184 10.85 11.80 -2.92
C VAL A 184 11.33 10.62 -3.76
N GLU A 185 12.62 10.29 -3.77
CA GLU A 185 13.20 9.17 -4.50
C GLU A 185 12.63 7.83 -4.02
N TRP A 186 12.47 7.67 -2.71
CA TRP A 186 11.85 6.50 -2.13
C TRP A 186 10.40 6.31 -2.59
N TRP A 187 9.62 7.40 -2.60
CA TRP A 187 8.22 7.36 -3.03
C TRP A 187 8.08 7.20 -4.55
N SER A 188 8.86 7.95 -5.33
CA SER A 188 8.78 7.96 -6.80
C SER A 188 9.04 6.59 -7.42
N SER A 189 9.83 5.72 -6.75
CA SER A 189 10.05 4.34 -7.19
C SER A 189 8.76 3.52 -7.26
N SER A 190 7.70 3.91 -6.55
CA SER A 190 6.41 3.25 -6.64
C SER A 190 5.75 3.41 -8.02
N TYR A 191 6.02 4.51 -8.74
CA TYR A 191 5.52 4.69 -10.10
C TYR A 191 6.15 3.69 -11.09
N ASP A 192 7.39 3.27 -10.88
CA ASP A 192 8.01 2.22 -11.69
C ASP A 192 7.33 0.88 -11.45
N ALA A 193 6.98 0.59 -10.19
CA ALA A 193 6.21 -0.60 -9.84
C ALA A 193 4.79 -0.58 -10.46
N LEU A 194 4.12 0.58 -10.48
CA LEU A 194 2.83 0.73 -11.14
C LEU A 194 2.92 0.43 -12.64
N LYS A 195 3.91 1.01 -13.33
CA LYS A 195 4.16 0.78 -14.77
C LYS A 195 4.37 -0.69 -15.09
N ASP A 196 5.05 -1.41 -14.21
CA ASP A 196 5.33 -2.84 -14.37
C ASP A 196 4.13 -3.75 -13.97
N GLY A 197 3.01 -3.16 -13.54
CA GLY A 197 1.80 -3.89 -13.17
C GLY A 197 1.92 -4.61 -11.81
N GLU A 198 2.88 -4.27 -10.99
CA GLU A 198 3.11 -4.94 -9.70
C GLU A 198 1.93 -4.81 -8.72
N CYS A 199 1.06 -3.83 -8.92
CA CYS A 199 -0.10 -3.55 -8.06
C CYS A 199 -1.43 -4.08 -8.63
N ALA A 200 -1.41 -4.75 -9.79
CA ALA A 200 -2.58 -5.41 -10.36
C ALA A 200 -2.70 -6.82 -9.78
N ILE A 201 -3.41 -6.95 -8.67
CA ILE A 201 -3.49 -8.18 -7.89
C ILE A 201 -4.69 -9.04 -8.33
N ASP A 202 -4.45 -10.30 -8.60
CA ASP A 202 -5.50 -11.31 -8.89
C ASP A 202 -5.53 -12.38 -7.78
N ASP A 203 -6.00 -11.99 -6.60
CA ASP A 203 -6.17 -12.88 -5.45
C ASP A 203 -7.63 -12.78 -4.95
N PRO A 204 -8.40 -13.87 -4.88
CA PRO A 204 -9.81 -13.84 -4.51
C PRO A 204 -10.06 -13.74 -3.00
N THR A 205 -9.04 -13.78 -2.15
CA THR A 205 -9.17 -13.95 -0.70
C THR A 205 -10.06 -12.87 -0.08
N LEU A 206 -9.81 -11.59 -0.37
CA LEU A 206 -10.62 -10.50 0.18
C LEU A 206 -12.09 -10.62 -0.22
N GLU A 207 -12.35 -10.78 -1.51
CA GLU A 207 -13.72 -10.84 -2.04
C GLU A 207 -14.46 -12.07 -1.52
N THR A 208 -13.76 -13.19 -1.32
CA THR A 208 -14.33 -14.41 -0.73
C THR A 208 -14.77 -14.17 0.71
N ILE A 209 -13.89 -13.60 1.55
CA ILE A 209 -14.20 -13.29 2.96
C ILE A 209 -15.38 -12.32 3.07
N LEU A 210 -15.41 -11.28 2.22
CA LEU A 210 -16.51 -10.31 2.21
C LEU A 210 -17.81 -10.96 1.78
N LYS A 211 -17.81 -11.76 0.71
CA LYS A 211 -18.98 -12.47 0.18
C LYS A 211 -19.58 -13.44 1.20
N GLU A 212 -18.75 -14.21 1.89
CA GLU A 212 -19.20 -15.13 2.95
C GLU A 212 -19.89 -14.40 4.11
N ALA A 213 -19.52 -13.13 4.34
CA ALA A 213 -20.16 -12.25 5.33
C ALA A 213 -21.34 -11.44 4.76
N GLY A 214 -21.78 -11.71 3.52
CA GLY A 214 -22.85 -10.96 2.86
C GLY A 214 -22.49 -9.51 2.50
N ARG A 215 -21.19 -9.19 2.42
CA ARG A 215 -20.67 -7.84 2.11
C ARG A 215 -20.22 -7.75 0.65
N LYS A 216 -20.28 -6.53 0.12
CA LYS A 216 -19.66 -6.19 -1.17
C LYS A 216 -18.46 -5.28 -0.91
N PRO A 217 -17.37 -5.40 -1.70
CA PRO A 217 -16.26 -4.48 -1.61
C PRO A 217 -16.71 -3.04 -1.84
N LYS A 218 -16.24 -2.11 -1.01
CA LYS A 218 -16.45 -0.68 -1.21
C LYS A 218 -15.65 -0.20 -2.40
N SER A 219 -16.31 0.46 -3.36
CA SER A 219 -15.64 0.92 -4.57
C SER A 219 -14.71 2.11 -4.33
N LEU A 220 -13.74 2.31 -5.22
CA LEU A 220 -12.88 3.49 -5.20
C LEU A 220 -13.67 4.77 -5.48
N ASP A 221 -14.63 4.73 -6.40
CA ASP A 221 -15.51 5.87 -6.72
C ASP A 221 -16.26 6.36 -5.48
N ASP A 222 -16.87 5.42 -4.71
CA ASP A 222 -17.60 5.80 -3.48
C ASP A 222 -16.65 6.48 -2.48
N THR A 223 -15.44 5.92 -2.33
CA THR A 223 -14.44 6.50 -1.43
C THR A 223 -14.02 7.90 -1.87
N ILE A 224 -13.72 8.11 -3.17
CA ILE A 224 -13.34 9.43 -3.69
C ILE A 224 -14.49 10.44 -3.48
N MET A 225 -15.72 10.05 -3.80
CA MET A 225 -16.89 10.92 -3.62
C MET A 225 -17.11 11.30 -2.15
N GLU A 226 -16.90 10.37 -1.21
CA GLU A 226 -17.01 10.65 0.23
C GLU A 226 -15.90 11.59 0.72
N MET A 227 -14.67 11.38 0.27
CA MET A 227 -13.51 12.19 0.69
C MET A 227 -13.58 13.64 0.17
N LEU A 228 -14.26 13.88 -0.95
CA LEU A 228 -14.34 15.20 -1.59
C LEU A 228 -15.63 15.99 -1.26
N ARG A 229 -16.58 15.38 -0.57
CA ARG A 229 -17.77 16.06 0.00
C ARG A 229 -17.40 16.86 1.26
#